data_ceab0e2fa7a93abcdfe00d0ed2178d70
#
_entry.id   ceab0e2fa7a93abcdfe00d0ed2178d70
#
_cell.length_a   1.000
_cell.length_b   1.000
_cell.length_c   1.000
_cell.angle_alpha   90.00
_cell.angle_beta   90.00
_cell.angle_gamma   90.00
#
_symmetry.space_group_name_H-M   'P 1'
#
loop_
_entity.id
_entity.type
_entity.pdbx_description
1 polymer ?
#
loop_
_entity_poly.entity_id
_entity_poly.type
_entity_poly.pdbx_seq_one_letter_code
_entity_poly.pdbx_strand_id
1 'polypeptide(L)'
;MTRSAEVQVPEIFRRENDETYADNLLRDYFRNFDGHLFDSLGHERNLEVDSGRVTSEDLLAVQMLSVKVPARAVKRILEDEAEIIEALLGGAPGPETPIWEVDEAQLTDAVEPLSCLWNLLRRNAGAPLRYDGKQSKVTGERDGMGPTLVSKLMARKRPGLIPISDGVVTTALGLPRSGKGHWLRARALMLEDVTYEGKRMPLHERLEKAVEKAEPRVPITPLRALDIILWYVNNPAPSTADLRAKVSGTW
;
A
#
# COMPACT_ATOMS: atom_id res chain seq x y z
N MET A 1 0.72 -7.21 -28.67
CA MET A 1 0.27 -7.88 -27.43
C MET A 1 1.53 -8.35 -26.69
N THR A 2 2.05 -7.55 -25.78
CA THR A 2 3.16 -7.94 -24.90
C THR A 2 2.59 -8.94 -23.91
N ARG A 3 3.10 -10.18 -23.88
CA ARG A 3 2.80 -11.15 -22.82
C ARG A 3 3.01 -10.42 -21.48
N SER A 4 1.95 -10.28 -20.70
CA SER A 4 2.03 -9.91 -19.30
C SER A 4 3.04 -10.87 -18.64
N ALA A 5 4.10 -10.34 -18.05
CA ALA A 5 5.06 -11.17 -17.33
C ALA A 5 4.25 -11.95 -16.29
N GLU A 6 4.34 -13.29 -16.36
CA GLU A 6 3.65 -14.20 -15.46
C GLU A 6 3.89 -13.78 -14.01
N VAL A 7 2.80 -13.48 -13.32
CA VAL A 7 2.87 -13.03 -11.92
C VAL A 7 3.15 -14.26 -11.07
N GLN A 8 4.33 -14.34 -10.48
CA GLN A 8 4.63 -15.42 -9.55
C GLN A 8 4.11 -15.08 -8.16
N VAL A 9 3.22 -15.92 -7.64
CA VAL A 9 2.81 -15.88 -6.24
C VAL A 9 4.05 -16.09 -5.35
N PRO A 10 4.30 -15.25 -4.35
CA PRO A 10 5.40 -15.45 -3.42
C PRO A 10 5.34 -16.82 -2.74
N GLU A 11 6.50 -17.44 -2.52
CA GLU A 11 6.61 -18.81 -1.97
C GLU A 11 5.86 -18.99 -0.66
N ILE A 12 5.82 -17.95 0.19
CA ILE A 12 5.11 -17.97 1.46
C ILE A 12 3.63 -18.34 1.35
N PHE A 13 2.99 -18.04 0.22
CA PHE A 13 1.58 -18.38 -0.03
C PHE A 13 1.40 -19.68 -0.83
N ARG A 14 2.51 -20.37 -1.15
CA ARG A 14 2.52 -21.65 -1.88
C ARG A 14 2.92 -22.83 -1.01
N ARG A 15 3.29 -22.60 0.26
CA ARG A 15 3.74 -23.65 1.20
C ARG A 15 2.55 -24.44 1.71
N GLU A 16 2.35 -25.64 1.17
CA GLU A 16 1.30 -26.57 1.61
C GLU A 16 1.53 -27.07 3.06
N ASN A 17 2.78 -27.13 3.51
CA ASN A 17 3.14 -27.69 4.83
C ASN A 17 3.15 -26.67 5.98
N ASP A 18 2.93 -25.37 5.68
CA ASP A 18 2.92 -24.31 6.70
C ASP A 18 1.93 -23.20 6.32
N GLU A 19 0.70 -23.63 6.10
CA GLU A 19 -0.40 -22.74 5.69
C GLU A 19 -0.68 -21.62 6.71
N THR A 20 -0.32 -21.85 7.98
CA THR A 20 -0.54 -20.89 9.07
C THR A 20 0.60 -19.89 9.25
N TYR A 21 1.73 -20.07 8.55
CA TYR A 21 2.91 -19.23 8.76
C TYR A 21 2.62 -17.75 8.44
N ALA A 22 1.97 -17.47 7.32
CA ALA A 22 1.58 -16.11 6.96
C ALA A 22 0.61 -15.49 8.00
N ASP A 23 -0.34 -16.27 8.52
CA ASP A 23 -1.30 -15.85 9.54
C ASP A 23 -0.58 -15.49 10.86
N ASN A 24 0.40 -16.32 11.25
CA ASN A 24 1.20 -16.10 12.45
C ASN A 24 2.11 -14.88 12.33
N LEU A 25 2.72 -14.63 11.16
CA LEU A 25 3.49 -13.41 10.92
C LEU A 25 2.62 -12.16 11.04
N LEU A 26 1.42 -12.18 10.47
CA LEU A 26 0.50 -11.06 10.54
C LEU A 26 0.07 -10.78 11.99
N ARG A 27 -0.27 -11.83 12.75
CA ARG A 27 -0.60 -11.72 14.18
C ARG A 27 0.56 -11.16 15.00
N ASP A 28 1.79 -11.63 14.73
CA ASP A 28 2.99 -11.16 15.42
C ASP A 28 3.29 -9.70 15.11
N TYR A 29 3.09 -9.27 13.86
CA TYR A 29 3.23 -7.86 13.48
C TYR A 29 2.36 -6.93 14.33
N PHE A 30 1.08 -7.25 14.49
CA PHE A 30 0.15 -6.43 15.28
C PHE A 30 0.44 -6.44 16.79
N ARG A 31 1.17 -7.43 17.28
CA ARG A 31 1.56 -7.53 18.70
C ARG A 31 2.86 -6.81 19.02
N ASN A 32 3.81 -6.82 18.10
CA ASN A 32 5.21 -6.53 18.40
C ASN A 32 5.81 -5.36 17.59
N PHE A 33 5.12 -4.81 16.59
CA PHE A 33 5.64 -3.71 15.80
C PHE A 33 4.75 -2.47 15.87
N ASP A 34 5.36 -1.32 16.14
CA ASP A 34 4.66 -0.02 16.14
C ASP A 34 4.10 0.39 14.77
N GLY A 35 4.53 -0.29 13.70
CA GLY A 35 4.01 -0.09 12.35
C GLY A 35 2.49 -0.27 12.24
N HIS A 36 1.85 -1.01 13.17
CA HIS A 36 0.40 -1.11 13.23
C HIS A 36 -0.30 0.21 13.56
N LEU A 37 0.42 1.19 14.14
CA LEU A 37 -0.09 2.54 14.41
C LEU A 37 -0.35 3.32 13.10
N PHE A 38 0.30 2.94 12.01
CA PHE A 38 -0.05 3.45 10.68
C PHE A 38 -1.51 3.19 10.34
N ASP A 39 -2.01 2.02 10.70
CA ASP A 39 -3.37 1.59 10.38
C ASP A 39 -4.37 2.15 11.41
N SER A 40 -4.02 2.18 12.70
CA SER A 40 -4.94 2.49 13.80
C SER A 40 -5.05 3.98 14.16
N LEU A 41 -4.03 4.81 13.89
CA LEU A 41 -4.06 6.23 14.26
C LEU A 41 -5.18 6.97 13.51
N GLY A 42 -6.19 7.44 14.21
CA GLY A 42 -7.33 8.15 13.63
C GLY A 42 -8.11 7.34 12.58
N HIS A 43 -8.20 6.01 12.73
CA HIS A 43 -8.71 5.09 11.70
C HIS A 43 -10.12 5.46 11.21
N GLU A 44 -11.11 5.50 12.09
CA GLU A 44 -12.50 5.79 11.72
C GLU A 44 -12.62 7.16 11.04
N ARG A 45 -12.02 8.18 11.64
CA ARG A 45 -12.05 9.53 11.09
C ARG A 45 -11.39 9.61 9.72
N ASN A 46 -10.27 8.91 9.50
CA ASN A 46 -9.57 8.91 8.24
C ASN A 46 -10.40 8.33 7.09
N LEU A 47 -11.12 7.24 7.32
CA LEU A 47 -11.88 6.55 6.28
C LEU A 47 -13.28 7.14 6.08
N GLU A 48 -13.96 7.54 7.14
CA GLU A 48 -15.34 8.01 7.08
C GLU A 48 -15.45 9.52 6.83
N VAL A 49 -14.72 10.33 7.61
CA VAL A 49 -14.87 11.79 7.60
C VAL A 49 -13.85 12.46 6.68
N ASP A 50 -12.60 12.06 6.76
CA ASP A 50 -11.47 12.71 6.11
C ASP A 50 -10.96 11.95 4.87
N SER A 51 -11.71 10.98 4.33
CA SER A 51 -11.27 10.15 3.19
C SER A 51 -10.95 10.95 1.92
N GLY A 52 -11.56 12.11 1.76
CA GLY A 52 -11.36 13.03 0.63
C GLY A 52 -10.20 14.00 0.78
N ARG A 53 -9.51 14.06 1.93
CA ARG A 53 -8.44 15.04 2.17
C ARG A 53 -7.27 14.42 2.94
N VAL A 54 -6.09 15.04 2.84
CA VAL A 54 -4.93 14.70 3.66
C VAL A 54 -4.92 15.57 4.90
N THR A 55 -4.75 14.94 6.07
CA THR A 55 -4.70 15.61 7.38
C THR A 55 -3.30 15.50 8.00
N SER A 56 -3.07 16.26 9.08
CA SER A 56 -1.85 16.13 9.89
C SER A 56 -1.74 14.75 10.54
N GLU A 57 -2.86 14.11 10.89
CA GLU A 57 -2.87 12.73 11.39
C GLU A 57 -2.37 11.74 10.35
N ASP A 58 -2.74 11.91 9.06
CA ASP A 58 -2.21 11.06 7.99
C ASP A 58 -0.70 11.19 7.86
N LEU A 59 -0.17 12.42 7.95
CA LEU A 59 1.26 12.66 7.89
C LEU A 59 2.01 12.10 9.11
N LEU A 60 1.38 12.05 10.28
CA LEU A 60 1.91 11.36 11.46
C LEU A 60 1.84 9.84 11.29
N ALA A 61 0.71 9.31 10.82
CA ALA A 61 0.53 7.88 10.62
C ALA A 61 1.59 7.29 9.68
N VAL A 62 1.90 7.95 8.56
CA VAL A 62 2.94 7.44 7.63
C VAL A 62 4.33 7.38 8.27
N GLN A 63 4.62 8.20 9.28
CA GLN A 63 5.90 8.16 10.00
C GLN A 63 6.05 6.92 10.88
N MET A 64 4.94 6.26 11.26
CA MET A 64 4.97 4.98 12.00
C MET A 64 5.57 3.85 11.16
N LEU A 65 5.66 4.02 9.83
CA LEU A 65 6.34 3.11 8.92
C LEU A 65 7.80 3.53 8.62
N SER A 66 8.48 4.13 9.61
CA SER A 66 9.91 4.48 9.53
C SER A 66 10.29 5.42 8.38
N VAL A 67 9.42 6.35 8.05
CA VAL A 67 9.69 7.42 7.07
C VAL A 67 9.51 8.79 7.73
N LYS A 68 10.13 9.83 7.15
CA LYS A 68 10.00 11.20 7.64
C LYS A 68 9.38 12.07 6.56
N VAL A 69 8.29 12.77 6.89
CA VAL A 69 7.68 13.75 6.00
C VAL A 69 8.47 15.07 6.07
N PRO A 70 9.02 15.56 4.95
CA PRO A 70 9.76 16.81 4.93
C PRO A 70 8.86 18.02 5.27
N ALA A 71 9.35 18.98 6.05
CA ALA A 71 8.56 20.13 6.48
C ALA A 71 7.96 20.95 5.32
N ARG A 72 8.72 21.10 4.20
CA ARG A 72 8.19 21.77 2.99
C ARG A 72 7.01 21.01 2.38
N ALA A 73 7.07 19.68 2.38
CA ALA A 73 5.97 18.85 1.90
C ALA A 73 4.75 18.93 2.82
N VAL A 74 4.93 19.01 4.14
CA VAL A 74 3.83 19.22 5.11
C VAL A 74 3.04 20.47 4.75
N LYS A 75 3.73 21.63 4.65
CA LYS A 75 3.06 22.90 4.31
C LYS A 75 2.33 22.82 2.96
N ARG A 76 3.02 22.31 1.94
CA ARG A 76 2.45 22.17 0.60
C ARG A 76 1.19 21.31 0.57
N ILE A 77 1.24 20.13 1.21
CA ILE A 77 0.13 19.17 1.19
C ILE A 77 -1.06 19.66 2.01
N LEU A 78 -0.82 20.30 3.16
CA LEU A 78 -1.89 20.73 4.07
C LEU A 78 -2.45 22.11 3.73
N GLU A 79 -1.71 22.95 3.00
CA GLU A 79 -2.08 24.34 2.72
C GLU A 79 -2.06 24.65 1.22
N ASP A 80 -0.86 24.65 0.59
CA ASP A 80 -0.67 25.22 -0.73
C ASP A 80 -1.39 24.45 -1.85
N GLU A 81 -1.52 23.11 -1.74
CA GLU A 81 -2.12 22.21 -2.71
C GLU A 81 -3.30 21.38 -2.14
N ALA A 82 -3.79 21.73 -0.96
CA ALA A 82 -4.85 20.99 -0.28
C ALA A 82 -6.09 20.80 -1.17
N GLU A 83 -6.57 21.86 -1.80
CA GLU A 83 -7.76 21.83 -2.69
C GLU A 83 -7.57 20.90 -3.90
N ILE A 84 -6.37 20.91 -4.52
CA ILE A 84 -6.07 20.04 -5.67
C ILE A 84 -6.02 18.58 -5.22
N ILE A 85 -5.39 18.30 -4.07
CA ILE A 85 -5.30 16.95 -3.49
C ILE A 85 -6.71 16.45 -3.14
N GLU A 86 -7.55 17.29 -2.56
CA GLU A 86 -8.94 16.98 -2.22
C GLU A 86 -9.76 16.66 -3.46
N ALA A 87 -9.65 17.46 -4.52
CA ALA A 87 -10.32 17.21 -5.80
C ALA A 87 -9.86 15.88 -6.44
N LEU A 88 -8.56 15.57 -6.38
CA LEU A 88 -8.02 14.30 -6.89
C LEU A 88 -8.46 13.09 -6.07
N LEU A 89 -8.51 13.21 -4.76
CA LEU A 89 -9.04 12.14 -3.89
C LEU A 89 -10.55 11.96 -4.08
N GLY A 90 -11.30 13.05 -4.24
CA GLY A 90 -12.75 12.99 -4.50
C GLY A 90 -13.10 12.38 -5.86
N GLY A 91 -12.23 12.52 -6.86
CA GLY A 91 -12.39 11.89 -8.18
C GLY A 91 -11.90 10.43 -8.26
N ALA A 92 -11.16 9.96 -7.26
CA ALA A 92 -10.64 8.59 -7.20
C ALA A 92 -11.67 7.61 -6.61
N PRO A 93 -11.56 6.29 -6.87
CA PRO A 93 -12.36 5.30 -6.18
C PRO A 93 -12.24 5.42 -4.65
N GLY A 94 -13.28 5.03 -3.93
CA GLY A 94 -13.37 5.15 -2.48
C GLY A 94 -12.26 4.37 -1.72
N PRO A 95 -12.08 4.63 -0.41
CA PRO A 95 -11.04 3.98 0.38
C PRO A 95 -11.22 2.47 0.48
N GLU A 96 -12.45 1.98 0.47
CA GLU A 96 -12.79 0.56 0.58
C GLU A 96 -12.78 -0.18 -0.79
N THR A 97 -12.56 0.54 -1.91
CA THR A 97 -12.56 -0.09 -3.23
C THR A 97 -11.34 -1.00 -3.38
N PRO A 98 -11.52 -2.32 -3.60
CA PRO A 98 -10.40 -3.23 -3.73
C PRO A 98 -9.68 -3.05 -5.07
N ILE A 99 -8.36 -3.18 -5.08
CA ILE A 99 -7.53 -3.02 -6.28
C ILE A 99 -7.91 -3.99 -7.41
N TRP A 100 -8.42 -5.18 -7.09
CA TRP A 100 -8.82 -6.19 -8.09
C TRP A 100 -10.17 -5.90 -8.74
N GLU A 101 -10.97 -4.97 -8.21
CA GLU A 101 -12.26 -4.57 -8.78
C GLU A 101 -12.17 -3.38 -9.73
N VAL A 102 -11.02 -2.68 -9.79
CA VAL A 102 -10.84 -1.53 -10.67
C VAL A 102 -10.21 -1.93 -12.00
N ASP A 103 -10.50 -1.15 -13.05
CA ASP A 103 -9.88 -1.31 -14.35
C ASP A 103 -8.39 -0.96 -14.32
N GLU A 104 -7.59 -1.64 -15.14
CA GLU A 104 -6.15 -1.38 -15.24
C GLU A 104 -5.85 0.06 -15.68
N ALA A 105 -6.70 0.64 -16.53
CA ALA A 105 -6.55 2.02 -16.97
C ALA A 105 -6.59 3.00 -15.79
N GLN A 106 -7.47 2.80 -14.81
CA GLN A 106 -7.57 3.64 -13.61
C GLN A 106 -6.30 3.62 -12.75
N LEU A 107 -5.47 2.58 -12.89
CA LEU A 107 -4.19 2.44 -12.17
C LEU A 107 -2.98 2.97 -12.96
N THR A 108 -3.12 3.22 -14.24
CA THR A 108 -1.96 3.47 -15.13
C THR A 108 -2.08 4.70 -16.02
N ASP A 109 -3.29 5.16 -16.34
CA ASP A 109 -3.46 6.35 -17.17
C ASP A 109 -2.92 7.59 -16.44
N ALA A 110 -2.01 8.31 -17.10
CA ALA A 110 -1.36 9.50 -16.52
C ALA A 110 -2.33 10.65 -16.21
N VAL A 111 -3.56 10.60 -16.72
CA VAL A 111 -4.59 11.64 -16.48
C VAL A 111 -5.67 11.18 -15.50
N GLU A 112 -5.64 9.94 -15.07
CA GLU A 112 -6.54 9.42 -14.03
C GLU A 112 -6.21 10.03 -12.65
N PRO A 113 -7.20 10.23 -11.76
CA PRO A 113 -7.01 10.92 -10.49
C PRO A 113 -5.86 10.38 -9.65
N LEU A 114 -5.70 9.05 -9.55
CA LEU A 114 -4.64 8.44 -8.77
C LEU A 114 -3.24 8.70 -9.35
N SER A 115 -3.10 8.63 -10.68
CA SER A 115 -1.84 8.93 -11.35
C SER A 115 -1.51 10.42 -11.27
N CYS A 116 -2.51 11.29 -11.37
CA CYS A 116 -2.36 12.73 -11.13
C CYS A 116 -1.90 13.01 -9.70
N LEU A 117 -2.55 12.39 -8.69
CA LEU A 117 -2.18 12.52 -7.29
C LEU A 117 -0.75 12.04 -7.02
N TRP A 118 -0.38 10.88 -7.56
CA TRP A 118 0.99 10.39 -7.48
C TRP A 118 2.00 11.38 -8.04
N ASN A 119 1.73 11.91 -9.25
CA ASN A 119 2.62 12.86 -9.91
C ASN A 119 2.73 14.19 -9.14
N LEU A 120 1.62 14.69 -8.60
CA LEU A 120 1.57 15.89 -7.76
C LEU A 120 2.39 15.70 -6.48
N LEU A 121 2.12 14.65 -5.72
CA LEU A 121 2.82 14.37 -4.46
C LEU A 121 4.32 14.13 -4.68
N ARG A 122 4.71 13.49 -5.79
CA ARG A 122 6.09 13.23 -6.18
C ARG A 122 6.81 14.45 -6.76
N ARG A 123 6.12 15.52 -7.07
CA ARG A 123 6.69 16.65 -7.82
C ARG A 123 7.32 16.21 -9.15
N ASN A 124 6.61 15.41 -9.94
CA ASN A 124 7.02 15.04 -11.28
C ASN A 124 6.73 16.19 -12.26
N ALA A 125 7.63 17.18 -12.29
CA ALA A 125 7.43 18.42 -13.07
C ALA A 125 7.08 18.14 -14.53
N GLY A 126 6.06 18.84 -15.04
CA GLY A 126 5.55 18.70 -16.40
C GLY A 126 4.54 17.57 -16.58
N ALA A 127 4.35 16.69 -15.58
CA ALA A 127 3.30 15.66 -15.65
C ALA A 127 1.90 16.30 -15.72
N PRO A 128 0.97 15.71 -16.50
CA PRO A 128 -0.38 16.22 -16.61
C PRO A 128 -1.13 16.12 -15.27
N LEU A 129 -1.95 17.14 -14.99
CA LEU A 129 -2.92 17.16 -13.90
C LEU A 129 -4.30 17.45 -14.47
N ARG A 130 -5.29 16.61 -14.11
CA ARG A 130 -6.70 16.84 -14.41
C ARG A 130 -7.50 16.69 -13.11
N TYR A 131 -8.14 17.74 -12.68
CA TYR A 131 -8.94 17.79 -11.46
C TYR A 131 -10.02 18.84 -11.58
N ASP A 132 -11.19 18.57 -11.06
CA ASP A 132 -12.32 19.53 -11.05
C ASP A 132 -12.56 20.21 -12.40
N GLY A 133 -12.51 19.44 -13.50
CA GLY A 133 -12.66 19.94 -14.87
C GLY A 133 -11.51 20.81 -15.38
N LYS A 134 -10.47 21.08 -14.58
CA LYS A 134 -9.30 21.86 -14.94
C LYS A 134 -8.19 20.98 -15.50
N GLN A 135 -7.42 21.51 -16.44
CA GLN A 135 -6.21 20.90 -16.95
C GLN A 135 -5.02 21.80 -16.61
N SER A 136 -3.98 21.20 -16.04
CA SER A 136 -2.73 21.86 -15.69
C SER A 136 -1.57 20.87 -15.75
N LYS A 137 -0.40 21.28 -15.28
CA LYS A 137 0.79 20.42 -15.14
C LYS A 137 1.39 20.60 -13.75
N VAL A 138 2.01 19.53 -13.25
CA VAL A 138 2.79 19.61 -12.02
C VAL A 138 3.90 20.62 -12.17
N THR A 139 4.01 21.53 -11.21
CA THR A 139 5.05 22.57 -11.14
C THR A 139 5.85 22.47 -9.85
N GLY A 140 6.96 23.20 -9.79
CA GLY A 140 7.80 23.30 -8.60
C GLY A 140 8.87 22.20 -8.49
N GLU A 141 9.82 22.44 -7.58
CA GLU A 141 10.94 21.56 -7.33
C GLU A 141 10.56 20.41 -6.39
N ARG A 142 11.36 19.34 -6.43
CA ARG A 142 11.22 18.21 -5.51
C ARG A 142 11.47 18.66 -4.06
N ASP A 143 10.60 18.22 -3.17
CA ASP A 143 10.64 18.54 -1.73
C ASP A 143 10.92 17.34 -0.83
N GLY A 144 11.47 16.26 -1.40
CA GLY A 144 11.87 15.06 -0.67
C GLY A 144 10.77 13.99 -0.54
N MET A 145 9.57 14.21 -1.13
CA MET A 145 8.54 13.18 -1.22
C MET A 145 8.96 12.07 -2.19
N GLY A 146 9.69 11.07 -1.67
CA GLY A 146 10.14 9.90 -2.42
C GLY A 146 8.99 8.91 -2.75
N PRO A 147 9.21 7.91 -3.65
CA PRO A 147 8.17 6.95 -4.05
C PRO A 147 7.59 6.19 -2.85
N THR A 148 8.43 5.75 -1.93
CA THR A 148 8.01 5.03 -0.72
C THR A 148 7.12 5.90 0.17
N LEU A 149 7.47 7.16 0.39
CA LEU A 149 6.68 8.06 1.22
C LEU A 149 5.33 8.39 0.59
N VAL A 150 5.33 8.66 -0.72
CA VAL A 150 4.10 8.95 -1.47
C VAL A 150 3.18 7.72 -1.50
N SER A 151 3.71 6.51 -1.74
CA SER A 151 2.87 5.29 -1.71
C SER A 151 2.25 5.04 -0.34
N LYS A 152 2.99 5.29 0.75
CA LYS A 152 2.47 5.18 2.12
C LYS A 152 1.33 6.18 2.37
N LEU A 153 1.49 7.43 1.95
CA LEU A 153 0.44 8.43 2.10
C LEU A 153 -0.80 8.10 1.25
N MET A 154 -0.61 7.66 0.01
CA MET A 154 -1.72 7.24 -0.84
C MET A 154 -2.40 5.97 -0.31
N ALA A 155 -1.64 4.97 0.16
CA ALA A 155 -2.18 3.77 0.80
C ALA A 155 -3.01 4.11 2.06
N ARG A 156 -2.58 5.11 2.82
CA ARG A 156 -3.34 5.61 3.99
C ARG A 156 -4.72 6.13 3.60
N LYS A 157 -4.84 6.78 2.43
CA LYS A 157 -6.12 7.35 1.93
C LYS A 157 -6.93 6.34 1.09
N ARG A 158 -6.30 5.34 0.52
CA ARG A 158 -6.92 4.33 -0.35
C ARG A 158 -6.35 2.94 -0.03
N PRO A 159 -6.61 2.41 1.20
CA PRO A 159 -5.97 1.19 1.68
C PRO A 159 -6.34 -0.07 0.88
N GLY A 160 -7.53 -0.11 0.28
CA GLY A 160 -7.94 -1.21 -0.61
C GLY A 160 -7.31 -1.16 -1.99
N LEU A 161 -6.79 0.01 -2.40
CA LEU A 161 -6.46 0.30 -3.79
C LEU A 161 -4.97 0.51 -4.05
N ILE A 162 -4.24 1.13 -3.12
CA ILE A 162 -2.84 1.52 -3.31
C ILE A 162 -1.91 0.66 -2.45
N PRO A 163 -1.08 -0.21 -3.07
CA PRO A 163 -0.08 -0.98 -2.34
C PRO A 163 1.07 -0.07 -1.88
N ILE A 164 1.63 -0.37 -0.71
CA ILE A 164 2.83 0.32 -0.22
C ILE A 164 4.04 -0.14 -1.04
N SER A 165 4.70 0.83 -1.67
CA SER A 165 5.89 0.61 -2.49
C SER A 165 7.15 0.89 -1.69
N ASP A 166 7.55 -0.05 -0.85
CA ASP A 166 8.81 0.03 -0.12
C ASP A 166 9.88 -0.87 -0.76
N GLY A 167 11.15 -0.60 -0.43
CA GLY A 167 12.27 -1.30 -1.08
C GLY A 167 12.29 -2.80 -0.82
N VAL A 168 11.85 -3.25 0.35
CA VAL A 168 11.77 -4.68 0.71
C VAL A 168 10.68 -5.36 -0.10
N VAL A 169 9.48 -4.79 -0.11
CA VAL A 169 8.31 -5.33 -0.82
C VAL A 169 8.53 -5.33 -2.33
N THR A 170 9.03 -4.24 -2.91
CA THR A 170 9.30 -4.17 -4.35
C THR A 170 10.35 -5.18 -4.80
N THR A 171 11.39 -5.42 -3.98
CA THR A 171 12.39 -6.46 -4.24
C THR A 171 11.78 -7.86 -4.16
N ALA A 172 10.96 -8.12 -3.14
CA ALA A 172 10.26 -9.41 -2.99
C ALA A 172 9.33 -9.73 -4.17
N LEU A 173 8.74 -8.70 -4.80
CA LEU A 173 7.90 -8.83 -5.98
C LEU A 173 8.68 -8.81 -7.30
N GLY A 174 10.02 -8.74 -7.28
CA GLY A 174 10.85 -8.66 -8.48
C GLY A 174 10.65 -7.38 -9.28
N LEU A 175 10.24 -6.28 -8.64
CA LEU A 175 9.95 -5.02 -9.29
C LEU A 175 11.18 -4.10 -9.33
N PRO A 176 11.28 -3.21 -10.35
CA PRO A 176 12.34 -2.22 -10.39
C PRO A 176 12.22 -1.24 -9.21
N ARG A 177 13.36 -0.71 -8.74
CA ARG A 177 13.42 0.28 -7.65
C ARG A 177 12.57 1.54 -7.89
N SER A 178 12.24 1.84 -9.13
CA SER A 178 11.34 2.94 -9.47
C SER A 178 9.89 2.73 -9.01
N GLY A 179 9.52 1.51 -8.63
CA GLY A 179 8.14 1.13 -8.32
C GLY A 179 7.21 1.08 -9.53
N LYS A 180 7.75 1.26 -10.76
CA LYS A 180 6.94 1.24 -11.98
C LYS A 180 6.26 -0.12 -12.14
N GLY A 181 4.95 -0.10 -12.37
CA GLY A 181 4.13 -1.30 -12.53
C GLY A 181 3.72 -1.95 -11.20
N HIS A 182 4.04 -1.35 -10.05
CA HIS A 182 3.72 -1.92 -8.74
C HIS A 182 2.21 -2.14 -8.57
N TRP A 183 1.39 -1.16 -8.92
CA TRP A 183 -0.07 -1.27 -8.78
C TRP A 183 -0.64 -2.40 -9.62
N LEU A 184 -0.26 -2.47 -10.91
CA LEU A 184 -0.69 -3.58 -11.79
C LEU A 184 -0.21 -4.94 -11.30
N ARG A 185 1.03 -5.00 -10.80
CA ARG A 185 1.58 -6.24 -10.26
C ARG A 185 0.82 -6.70 -9.01
N ALA A 186 0.54 -5.77 -8.09
CA ALA A 186 -0.25 -6.06 -6.91
C ALA A 186 -1.66 -6.52 -7.28
N ARG A 187 -2.33 -5.82 -8.21
CA ARG A 187 -3.65 -6.23 -8.72
C ARG A 187 -3.64 -7.65 -9.28
N ALA A 188 -2.71 -7.93 -10.19
CA ALA A 188 -2.60 -9.25 -10.79
C ALA A 188 -2.32 -10.34 -9.74
N LEU A 189 -1.44 -10.05 -8.76
CA LEU A 189 -1.11 -10.99 -7.68
C LEU A 189 -2.33 -11.29 -6.80
N MET A 190 -3.17 -10.30 -6.49
CA MET A 190 -4.38 -10.50 -5.67
C MET A 190 -5.41 -11.43 -6.33
N LEU A 191 -5.37 -11.53 -7.67
CA LEU A 191 -6.25 -12.40 -8.47
C LEU A 191 -5.69 -13.81 -8.71
N GLU A 192 -4.40 -14.04 -8.38
CA GLU A 192 -3.78 -15.36 -8.55
C GLU A 192 -4.35 -16.38 -7.55
N ASP A 193 -4.59 -17.59 -8.03
CA ASP A 193 -5.06 -18.69 -7.20
C ASP A 193 -3.95 -19.28 -6.34
N VAL A 194 -4.29 -19.54 -5.08
CA VAL A 194 -3.47 -20.24 -4.10
C VAL A 194 -4.25 -21.38 -3.48
N THR A 195 -3.55 -22.38 -2.94
CA THR A 195 -4.18 -23.46 -2.14
C THR A 195 -4.07 -23.11 -0.66
N TYR A 196 -5.16 -23.19 0.05
CA TYR A 196 -5.23 -22.99 1.50
C TYR A 196 -6.27 -23.91 2.12
N GLU A 197 -5.88 -24.68 3.16
CA GLU A 197 -6.73 -25.69 3.80
C GLU A 197 -7.35 -26.67 2.77
N GLY A 198 -6.56 -27.07 1.78
CA GLY A 198 -6.97 -27.96 0.69
C GLY A 198 -7.96 -27.36 -0.31
N LYS A 199 -8.26 -26.05 -0.24
CA LYS A 199 -9.15 -25.33 -1.16
C LYS A 199 -8.36 -24.36 -2.02
N ARG A 200 -8.71 -24.29 -3.31
CA ARG A 200 -8.18 -23.28 -4.23
C ARG A 200 -9.03 -22.01 -4.14
N MET A 201 -8.38 -20.87 -3.97
CA MET A 201 -9.01 -19.55 -3.88
C MET A 201 -8.06 -18.45 -4.35
N PRO A 202 -8.58 -17.26 -4.76
CA PRO A 202 -7.75 -16.11 -5.05
C PRO A 202 -6.92 -15.67 -3.84
N LEU A 203 -5.74 -15.09 -4.06
CA LEU A 203 -4.88 -14.63 -2.98
C LEU A 203 -5.57 -13.62 -2.06
N HIS A 204 -6.40 -12.72 -2.60
CA HIS A 204 -7.11 -11.76 -1.75
C HIS A 204 -8.02 -12.44 -0.72
N GLU A 205 -8.77 -13.50 -1.10
CA GLU A 205 -9.61 -14.26 -0.17
C GLU A 205 -8.76 -15.00 0.89
N ARG A 206 -7.59 -15.53 0.47
CA ARG A 206 -6.62 -16.12 1.41
C ARG A 206 -6.13 -15.10 2.44
N LEU A 207 -5.87 -13.86 2.00
CA LEU A 207 -5.43 -12.78 2.88
C LEU A 207 -6.54 -12.27 3.81
N GLU A 208 -7.80 -12.25 3.36
CA GLU A 208 -8.95 -11.98 4.23
C GLU A 208 -9.00 -12.94 5.42
N LYS A 209 -8.83 -14.25 5.15
CA LYS A 209 -8.74 -15.26 6.22
C LYS A 209 -7.55 -15.05 7.16
N ALA A 210 -6.41 -14.59 6.64
CA ALA A 210 -5.27 -14.26 7.47
C ALA A 210 -5.55 -13.06 8.39
N VAL A 211 -6.24 -12.04 7.88
CA VAL A 211 -6.67 -10.87 8.67
C VAL A 211 -7.65 -11.29 9.77
N GLU A 212 -8.67 -12.09 9.44
CA GLU A 212 -9.62 -12.62 10.41
C GLU A 212 -8.90 -13.37 11.57
N LYS A 213 -7.94 -14.24 11.22
CA LYS A 213 -7.17 -15.00 12.21
C LYS A 213 -6.18 -14.15 13.02
N ALA A 214 -5.68 -13.06 12.46
CA ALA A 214 -4.76 -12.16 13.14
C ALA A 214 -5.43 -11.23 14.15
N GLU A 215 -6.74 -10.99 13.99
CA GLU A 215 -7.55 -10.14 14.87
C GLU A 215 -6.92 -8.77 15.15
N PRO A 216 -6.63 -7.97 14.11
CA PRO A 216 -6.05 -6.64 14.30
C PRO A 216 -7.00 -5.71 15.06
N ARG A 217 -6.47 -4.74 15.81
CA ARG A 217 -7.27 -3.77 16.59
C ARG A 217 -8.21 -2.92 15.75
N VAL A 218 -7.86 -2.71 14.49
CA VAL A 218 -8.68 -2.02 13.50
C VAL A 218 -8.72 -2.86 12.23
N PRO A 219 -9.79 -2.81 11.44
CA PRO A 219 -9.84 -3.50 10.15
C PRO A 219 -8.69 -3.06 9.25
N ILE A 220 -8.07 -4.03 8.59
CA ILE A 220 -7.09 -3.78 7.53
C ILE A 220 -7.51 -4.51 6.25
N THR A 221 -7.08 -4.00 5.12
CA THR A 221 -7.39 -4.61 3.82
C THR A 221 -6.47 -5.80 3.52
N PRO A 222 -6.88 -6.76 2.68
CA PRO A 222 -6.01 -7.82 2.17
C PRO A 222 -4.72 -7.28 1.52
N LEU A 223 -4.82 -6.13 0.83
CA LEU A 223 -3.67 -5.47 0.22
C LEU A 223 -2.64 -5.02 1.27
N ARG A 224 -3.10 -4.49 2.41
CA ARG A 224 -2.23 -4.14 3.53
C ARG A 224 -1.64 -5.40 4.21
N ALA A 225 -2.41 -6.46 4.34
CA ALA A 225 -1.90 -7.74 4.86
C ALA A 225 -0.79 -8.31 3.97
N LEU A 226 -0.94 -8.24 2.64
CA LEU A 226 0.10 -8.62 1.68
C LEU A 226 1.40 -7.84 1.92
N ASP A 227 1.30 -6.50 2.04
CA ASP A 227 2.44 -5.63 2.29
C ASP A 227 3.18 -6.01 3.59
N ILE A 228 2.45 -6.18 4.68
CA ILE A 228 3.01 -6.57 5.99
C ILE A 228 3.74 -7.92 5.90
N ILE A 229 3.11 -8.94 5.34
CA ILE A 229 3.68 -10.28 5.25
C ILE A 229 4.95 -10.27 4.39
N LEU A 230 4.91 -9.62 3.20
CA LEU A 230 6.07 -9.52 2.32
C LEU A 230 7.22 -8.74 2.97
N TRP A 231 6.90 -7.64 3.65
CA TRP A 231 7.90 -6.87 4.38
C TRP A 231 8.52 -7.71 5.50
N TYR A 232 7.72 -8.40 6.29
CA TYR A 232 8.18 -9.18 7.43
C TYR A 232 9.13 -10.31 7.00
N VAL A 233 8.73 -11.08 5.99
CA VAL A 233 9.52 -12.22 5.48
C VAL A 233 10.85 -11.79 4.88
N ASN A 234 10.87 -10.65 4.20
CA ASN A 234 12.02 -10.21 3.42
C ASN A 234 12.87 -9.13 4.11
N ASN A 235 12.45 -8.65 5.28
CA ASN A 235 13.22 -7.63 6.01
C ASN A 235 14.48 -8.27 6.63
N PRO A 236 15.68 -7.79 6.31
CA PRO A 236 16.94 -8.34 6.81
C PRO A 236 17.25 -7.95 8.27
N ALA A 237 16.43 -7.09 8.91
CA ALA A 237 16.71 -6.62 10.26
C ALA A 237 16.78 -7.79 11.28
N PRO A 238 17.75 -7.80 12.22
CA PRO A 238 17.88 -8.84 13.22
C PRO A 238 16.60 -9.07 14.04
N SER A 239 15.91 -8.00 14.42
CA SER A 239 14.65 -8.05 15.16
C SER A 239 13.56 -8.86 14.45
N THR A 240 13.52 -8.80 13.12
CA THR A 240 12.58 -9.62 12.32
C THR A 240 13.09 -11.03 12.12
N ALA A 241 14.40 -11.27 12.09
CA ALA A 241 14.97 -12.61 11.96
C ALA A 241 14.65 -13.49 13.17
N ASP A 242 14.84 -12.97 14.38
CA ASP A 242 14.54 -13.68 15.62
C ASP A 242 13.04 -14.00 15.74
N LEU A 243 12.19 -13.06 15.37
CA LEU A 243 10.74 -13.25 15.40
C LEU A 243 10.28 -14.27 14.35
N ARG A 244 10.85 -14.23 13.12
CA ARG A 244 10.57 -15.27 12.11
C ARG A 244 10.92 -16.67 12.60
N ALA A 245 12.07 -16.83 13.28
CA ALA A 245 12.47 -18.10 13.86
C ALA A 245 11.47 -18.59 14.92
N LYS A 246 10.97 -17.70 15.78
CA LYS A 246 9.93 -18.02 16.77
C LYS A 246 8.62 -18.44 16.13
N VAL A 247 8.18 -17.72 15.10
CA VAL A 247 6.90 -18.00 14.41
C VAL A 247 6.98 -19.31 13.62
N SER A 248 8.14 -19.65 13.04
CA SER A 248 8.34 -20.92 12.31
C SER A 248 8.55 -22.14 13.21
N GLY A 249 8.67 -21.95 14.53
CA GLY A 249 8.93 -23.05 15.46
C GLY A 249 10.34 -23.66 15.34
N THR A 250 11.23 -23.04 14.60
CA THR A 250 12.65 -23.43 14.51
C THR A 250 13.44 -22.74 15.63
N TRP A 251 13.66 -23.49 16.73
CA TRP A 251 14.59 -23.14 17.81
C TRP A 251 15.92 -23.86 17.61
#